data_b7751de37440c4cfcb086bf0d0944b73
#
_entry.id   b7751de37440c4cfcb086bf0d0944b73
#
_cell.length_a   1.000
_cell.length_b   1.000
_cell.length_c   1.000
_cell.angle_alpha   90.00
_cell.angle_beta   90.00
_cell.angle_gamma   90.00
#
_symmetry.space_group_name_H-M   'P 1'
#
loop_
_entity.id
_entity.type
_entity.pdbx_description
1 polymer ?
#
loop_
_entity_poly.entity_id
_entity_poly.type
_entity_poly.pdbx_seq_one_letter_code
_entity_poly.pdbx_strand_id
1 'polypeptide(L)'
;MINKAILTLILIMACFNMGNSENKINITIDGRSMSATLADNVATKSLVEKLANGPITITMNNYGGFEKVGALPWSLPSADTQINTKPGDIMLYTSSNIVIFYGQNSWAYTPLGVLETSNSSEISNFVGNGSKQVTISMDNSANITDITIDRDTKDRVFALNGTEVTKRPLSPGLYIINNKKVIVK
;
A
#
# COMPACT_ATOMS: atom_id res chain seq x y z
N MET A 1 -33.13 -51.28 21.94
CA MET A 1 -31.83 -50.71 22.28
C MET A 1 -31.48 -49.72 21.16
N ILE A 2 -31.61 -48.43 21.44
CA ILE A 2 -31.49 -47.38 20.45
C ILE A 2 -30.05 -46.84 20.55
N ASN A 3 -29.24 -47.10 19.49
CA ASN A 3 -27.91 -46.54 19.40
C ASN A 3 -28.05 -45.07 18.98
N LYS A 4 -27.75 -44.18 19.90
CA LYS A 4 -27.63 -42.75 19.64
C LYS A 4 -26.30 -42.49 18.90
N ALA A 5 -26.39 -42.32 17.58
CA ALA A 5 -25.29 -41.78 16.83
C ALA A 5 -25.10 -40.30 17.20
N ILE A 6 -24.02 -40.02 17.90
CA ILE A 6 -23.59 -38.66 18.23
C ILE A 6 -23.03 -38.07 16.94
N LEU A 7 -23.80 -37.18 16.29
CA LEU A 7 -23.38 -36.38 15.17
C LEU A 7 -22.44 -35.29 15.69
N THR A 8 -21.15 -35.58 15.69
CA THR A 8 -20.13 -34.58 16.04
C THR A 8 -20.00 -33.62 14.85
N LEU A 9 -20.66 -32.48 14.96
CA LEU A 9 -20.49 -31.34 14.03
C LEU A 9 -19.09 -30.77 14.27
N ILE A 10 -18.10 -31.18 13.48
CA ILE A 10 -16.79 -30.56 13.43
C ILE A 10 -16.99 -29.25 12.69
N LEU A 11 -17.18 -28.16 13.46
CA LEU A 11 -17.09 -26.81 12.98
C LEU A 11 -15.63 -26.55 12.61
N ILE A 12 -15.28 -26.79 11.36
CA ILE A 12 -14.00 -26.36 10.79
C ILE A 12 -14.04 -24.84 10.78
N MET A 13 -13.54 -24.26 11.85
CA MET A 13 -13.23 -22.85 11.92
C MET A 13 -12.02 -22.65 11.00
N ALA A 14 -12.32 -22.45 9.70
CA ALA A 14 -11.33 -21.97 8.78
C ALA A 14 -10.84 -20.62 9.35
N CYS A 15 -9.74 -20.65 10.06
CA CYS A 15 -8.96 -19.45 10.31
C CYS A 15 -8.55 -18.92 8.94
N PHE A 16 -9.38 -18.06 8.35
CA PHE A 16 -8.90 -17.14 7.35
C PHE A 16 -7.81 -16.33 8.07
N ASN A 17 -6.56 -16.74 7.89
CA ASN A 17 -5.46 -15.80 7.96
C ASN A 17 -5.75 -14.81 6.84
N MET A 18 -6.53 -13.78 7.16
CA MET A 18 -6.46 -12.51 6.46
C MET A 18 -5.04 -12.04 6.77
N GLY A 19 -4.10 -12.40 5.90
CA GLY A 19 -2.82 -11.76 5.89
C GLY A 19 -3.16 -10.28 5.92
N ASN A 20 -2.73 -9.56 6.95
CA ASN A 20 -2.74 -8.11 6.96
C ASN A 20 -1.94 -7.70 5.73
N SER A 21 -2.61 -7.51 4.61
CA SER A 21 -2.09 -6.74 3.51
C SER A 21 -1.90 -5.35 4.13
N GLU A 22 -0.68 -5.06 4.55
CA GLU A 22 -0.34 -3.71 4.99
C GLU A 22 -0.82 -2.79 3.89
N ASN A 23 -1.81 -1.95 4.21
CA ASN A 23 -2.29 -0.98 3.26
C ASN A 23 -1.14 -0.05 2.93
N LYS A 24 -0.65 -0.11 1.70
CA LYS A 24 0.46 0.70 1.23
C LYS A 24 -0.03 1.67 0.16
N ILE A 25 0.60 2.82 0.16
CA ILE A 25 0.44 3.82 -0.89
C ILE A 25 1.80 4.14 -1.50
N ASN A 26 1.79 4.60 -2.74
CA ASN A 26 2.95 5.16 -3.40
C ASN A 26 2.84 6.67 -3.43
N ILE A 27 3.90 7.34 -3.00
CA ILE A 27 4.11 8.78 -3.15
C ILE A 27 5.08 8.98 -4.31
N THR A 28 4.68 9.75 -5.32
CA THR A 28 5.53 10.04 -6.48
C THR A 28 5.79 11.53 -6.57
N ILE A 29 7.06 11.92 -6.63
CA ILE A 29 7.55 13.29 -6.73
C ILE A 29 8.63 13.34 -7.82
N ASP A 30 8.50 14.22 -8.80
CA ASP A 30 9.45 14.39 -9.92
C ASP A 30 9.80 13.04 -10.59
N GLY A 31 8.79 12.17 -10.80
CA GLY A 31 8.95 10.87 -11.46
C GLY A 31 9.62 9.78 -10.60
N ARG A 32 10.00 10.08 -9.35
CA ARG A 32 10.49 9.09 -8.38
C ARG A 32 9.36 8.69 -7.45
N SER A 33 9.24 7.40 -7.14
CA SER A 33 8.24 6.87 -6.24
C SER A 33 8.87 6.29 -4.99
N MET A 34 8.19 6.45 -3.87
CA MET A 34 8.53 5.84 -2.59
C MET A 34 7.26 5.29 -1.96
N SER A 35 7.31 4.04 -1.51
CA SER A 35 6.19 3.41 -0.82
C SER A 35 6.06 3.92 0.61
N ALA A 36 4.84 3.92 1.11
CA ALA A 36 4.54 4.25 2.49
C ALA A 36 3.55 3.23 3.07
N THR A 37 3.85 2.75 4.27
CA THR A 37 2.96 1.91 5.06
C THR A 37 1.97 2.79 5.81
N LEU A 38 0.67 2.51 5.66
CA LEU A 38 -0.39 3.26 6.31
C LEU A 38 -0.63 2.80 7.75
N ALA A 39 -0.95 3.73 8.63
CA ALA A 39 -1.43 3.45 9.97
C ALA A 39 -2.83 2.80 9.93
N ASP A 40 -3.19 2.00 10.91
CA ASP A 40 -4.56 1.44 11.03
C ASP A 40 -5.44 2.38 11.86
N ASN A 41 -6.16 3.28 11.17
CA ASN A 41 -7.13 4.19 11.78
C ASN A 41 -8.22 4.60 10.79
N VAL A 42 -9.20 5.38 11.26
CA VAL A 42 -10.34 5.82 10.44
C VAL A 42 -9.95 6.77 9.31
N ALA A 43 -8.91 7.58 9.50
CA ALA A 43 -8.42 8.52 8.48
C ALA A 43 -7.81 7.75 7.30
N THR A 44 -6.99 6.75 7.57
CA THR A 44 -6.34 5.93 6.54
C THR A 44 -7.33 5.03 5.81
N LYS A 45 -8.33 4.48 6.50
CA LYS A 45 -9.42 3.73 5.86
C LYS A 45 -10.16 4.61 4.85
N SER A 46 -10.50 5.83 5.25
CA SER A 46 -11.14 6.81 4.36
C SER A 46 -10.20 7.25 3.21
N LEU A 47 -8.90 7.42 3.46
CA LEU A 47 -7.91 7.72 2.42
C LEU A 47 -7.87 6.60 1.37
N VAL A 48 -7.80 5.34 1.79
CA VAL A 48 -7.81 4.16 0.91
C VAL A 48 -9.07 4.12 0.06
N GLU A 49 -10.25 4.33 0.65
CA GLU A 49 -11.53 4.40 -0.08
C GLU A 49 -11.53 5.50 -1.15
N LYS A 50 -10.95 6.67 -0.85
CA LYS A 50 -10.83 7.76 -1.82
C LYS A 50 -9.87 7.41 -2.96
N LEU A 51 -8.71 6.83 -2.63
CA LEU A 51 -7.70 6.42 -3.61
C LEU A 51 -8.11 5.20 -4.44
N ALA A 52 -9.08 4.40 -4.01
CA ALA A 52 -9.66 3.33 -4.81
C ALA A 52 -10.31 3.83 -6.11
N ASN A 53 -10.72 5.10 -6.17
CA ASN A 53 -11.23 5.74 -7.37
C ASN A 53 -10.13 6.21 -8.34
N GLY A 54 -8.87 6.06 -7.98
CA GLY A 54 -7.71 6.45 -8.77
C GLY A 54 -6.71 7.34 -8.01
N PRO A 55 -5.54 7.54 -8.58
CA PRO A 55 -4.52 8.40 -8.00
C PRO A 55 -4.96 9.88 -7.98
N ILE A 56 -4.44 10.61 -7.00
CA ILE A 56 -4.59 12.06 -6.94
C ILE A 56 -3.24 12.73 -7.12
N THR A 57 -3.24 13.91 -7.73
CA THR A 57 -2.05 14.76 -7.81
C THR A 57 -2.36 16.11 -7.19
N ILE A 58 -1.56 16.51 -6.22
CA ILE A 58 -1.72 17.75 -5.46
C ILE A 58 -0.42 18.54 -5.46
N THR A 59 -0.54 19.85 -5.31
CA THR A 59 0.62 20.71 -5.10
C THR A 59 0.97 20.71 -3.61
N MET A 60 2.22 20.37 -3.28
CA MET A 60 2.74 20.44 -1.92
C MET A 60 3.89 21.44 -1.82
N ASN A 61 3.92 22.24 -0.76
CA ASN A 61 4.91 23.29 -0.50
C ASN A 61 5.69 23.02 0.77
N ASN A 62 6.96 23.43 0.80
CA ASN A 62 7.74 23.37 2.03
C ASN A 62 7.21 24.38 3.07
N TYR A 63 7.16 23.94 4.32
CA TYR A 63 6.80 24.78 5.46
C TYR A 63 7.75 24.52 6.62
N GLY A 64 8.12 25.60 7.33
CA GLY A 64 8.93 25.56 8.55
C GLY A 64 10.33 24.97 8.41
N GLY A 65 10.76 24.53 7.22
CA GLY A 65 12.05 23.87 7.02
C GLY A 65 12.10 22.41 7.49
N PHE A 66 10.94 21.82 7.82
CA PHE A 66 10.86 20.44 8.34
C PHE A 66 9.75 19.60 7.70
N GLU A 67 8.82 20.20 6.95
CA GLU A 67 7.70 19.47 6.37
C GLU A 67 7.33 20.00 4.98
N LYS A 68 6.67 19.14 4.19
CA LYS A 68 6.00 19.48 2.94
C LYS A 68 4.51 19.27 3.11
N VAL A 69 3.71 20.30 2.82
CA VAL A 69 2.26 20.35 3.08
C VAL A 69 1.50 20.55 1.79
N GLY A 70 0.40 19.82 1.60
CA GLY A 70 -0.52 19.98 0.49
C GLY A 70 -1.98 19.69 0.85
N ALA A 71 -2.90 20.44 0.26
CA ALA A 71 -4.32 20.22 0.48
C ALA A 71 -4.82 19.02 -0.32
N LEU A 72 -5.52 18.12 0.36
CA LEU A 72 -6.29 17.04 -0.26
C LEU A 72 -7.56 17.62 -0.91
N PRO A 73 -8.08 17.03 -2.00
CA PRO A 73 -9.31 17.49 -2.64
C PRO A 73 -10.58 17.23 -1.82
N TRP A 74 -10.45 16.60 -0.67
CA TRP A 74 -11.53 16.25 0.26
C TRP A 74 -11.00 16.18 1.70
N SER A 75 -11.92 16.20 2.68
CA SER A 75 -11.59 15.99 4.08
C SER A 75 -11.61 14.52 4.45
N LEU A 76 -10.78 14.16 5.43
CA LEU A 76 -10.74 12.85 6.07
C LEU A 76 -11.17 12.99 7.54
N PRO A 77 -11.75 11.94 8.14
CA PRO A 77 -11.93 11.88 9.59
C PRO A 77 -10.58 12.09 10.30
N SER A 78 -10.55 12.91 11.33
CA SER A 78 -9.33 13.15 12.10
C SER A 78 -9.50 12.78 13.56
N ALA A 79 -8.42 12.34 14.19
CA ALA A 79 -8.29 12.07 15.60
C ALA A 79 -6.93 12.61 16.07
N ASP A 80 -6.83 13.94 16.08
CA ASP A 80 -5.57 14.62 16.31
C ASP A 80 -5.08 14.40 17.74
N THR A 81 -3.83 14.01 17.87
CA THR A 81 -3.12 13.85 19.14
C THR A 81 -1.77 14.52 19.06
N GLN A 82 -1.22 14.92 20.23
CA GLN A 82 0.12 15.49 20.29
C GLN A 82 1.15 14.44 19.88
N ILE A 83 1.89 14.70 18.79
CA ILE A 83 2.89 13.80 18.22
C ILE A 83 4.20 14.54 18.01
N ASN A 84 5.31 13.89 18.38
CA ASN A 84 6.65 14.29 17.98
C ASN A 84 6.98 13.56 16.67
N THR A 85 6.97 14.31 15.57
CA THR A 85 7.21 13.75 14.24
C THR A 85 8.70 13.58 13.96
N LYS A 86 9.02 12.71 13.02
CA LYS A 86 10.36 12.43 12.52
C LYS A 86 10.37 12.36 10.99
N PRO A 87 11.53 12.44 10.35
CA PRO A 87 11.63 12.25 8.90
C PRO A 87 10.97 10.95 8.45
N GLY A 88 10.16 11.03 7.40
CA GLY A 88 9.38 9.93 6.84
C GLY A 88 7.95 9.84 7.35
N ASP A 89 7.60 10.47 8.44
CA ASP A 89 6.22 10.47 8.93
C ASP A 89 5.29 11.19 7.95
N ILE A 90 4.11 10.62 7.73
CA ILE A 90 3.02 11.18 6.93
C ILE A 90 1.84 11.42 7.87
N MET A 91 1.39 12.65 7.94
CA MET A 91 0.34 13.08 8.86
C MET A 91 -0.81 13.77 8.12
N LEU A 92 -1.98 13.69 8.72
CA LEU A 92 -3.12 14.55 8.39
C LEU A 92 -3.13 15.73 9.36
N TYR A 93 -3.29 16.93 8.81
CA TYR A 93 -3.43 18.17 9.55
C TYR A 93 -4.74 18.85 9.17
N THR A 94 -5.50 19.32 10.16
CA THR A 94 -6.80 20.01 9.96
C THR A 94 -7.76 19.26 9.02
N SER A 95 -7.80 17.94 9.10
CA SER A 95 -8.68 17.02 8.34
C SER A 95 -8.51 17.05 6.82
N SER A 96 -7.77 17.97 6.23
CA SER A 96 -7.69 18.15 4.77
C SER A 96 -6.29 18.40 4.22
N ASN A 97 -5.27 18.50 5.07
CA ASN A 97 -3.90 18.68 4.61
C ASN A 97 -3.09 17.42 4.88
N ILE A 98 -2.45 16.88 3.85
CA ILE A 98 -1.43 15.84 4.00
C ILE A 98 -0.07 16.50 4.18
N VAL A 99 0.71 15.96 5.12
CA VAL A 99 2.02 16.47 5.51
C VAL A 99 3.03 15.35 5.44
N ILE A 100 4.16 15.59 4.78
CA ILE A 100 5.30 14.66 4.74
C ILE A 100 6.47 15.33 5.46
N PHE A 101 6.94 14.72 6.53
CA PHE A 101 8.03 15.25 7.33
C PHE A 101 9.40 14.84 6.77
N TYR A 102 10.30 15.79 6.65
CA TYR A 102 11.75 15.58 6.40
C TYR A 102 12.62 16.13 7.53
N GLY A 103 12.01 16.76 8.53
CA GLY A 103 12.57 17.18 9.79
C GLY A 103 11.69 16.76 10.96
N GLN A 104 11.77 17.45 12.07
CA GLN A 104 11.03 17.17 13.30
C GLN A 104 10.13 18.33 13.68
N ASN A 105 8.96 18.00 14.20
CA ASN A 105 8.02 18.96 14.80
C ASN A 105 7.23 18.27 15.92
N SER A 106 6.60 19.08 16.78
CA SER A 106 5.72 18.59 17.84
C SER A 106 4.42 19.37 17.81
N TRP A 107 3.35 18.71 17.38
CA TRP A 107 2.02 19.31 17.23
C TRP A 107 0.91 18.26 17.27
N ALA A 108 -0.34 18.71 17.20
CA ALA A 108 -1.48 17.83 17.10
C ALA A 108 -1.71 17.40 15.65
N TYR A 109 -1.60 16.10 15.39
CA TYR A 109 -1.78 15.47 14.08
C TYR A 109 -2.55 14.17 14.20
N THR A 110 -3.14 13.73 13.08
CA THR A 110 -3.63 12.35 12.89
C THR A 110 -2.63 11.59 12.02
N PRO A 111 -2.06 10.46 12.49
CA PRO A 111 -1.12 9.68 11.69
C PRO A 111 -1.79 9.11 10.43
N LEU A 112 -1.14 9.26 9.27
CA LEU A 112 -1.53 8.56 8.04
C LEU A 112 -0.60 7.40 7.71
N GLY A 113 0.69 7.52 8.02
CA GLY A 113 1.64 6.44 7.72
C GLY A 113 3.09 6.88 7.82
N VAL A 114 3.97 6.06 7.25
CA VAL A 114 5.42 6.30 7.25
C VAL A 114 6.02 5.83 5.92
N LEU A 115 6.94 6.61 5.35
CA LEU A 115 7.74 6.23 4.18
C LEU A 115 8.61 5.01 4.50
N GLU A 116 8.77 4.09 3.55
CA GLU A 116 9.52 2.85 3.73
C GLU A 116 11.04 3.03 3.64
N THR A 117 11.54 4.10 4.23
CA THR A 117 12.96 4.33 4.46
C THR A 117 13.14 5.10 5.75
N SER A 118 14.19 4.78 6.49
CA SER A 118 14.59 5.50 7.71
C SER A 118 15.76 6.48 7.45
N ASN A 119 16.24 6.57 6.21
CA ASN A 119 17.36 7.43 5.86
C ASN A 119 16.87 8.88 5.66
N SER A 120 17.15 9.75 6.62
CA SER A 120 16.72 11.15 6.58
C SER A 120 17.24 11.92 5.36
N SER A 121 18.44 11.60 4.88
CA SER A 121 19.00 12.25 3.69
C SER A 121 18.24 11.80 2.43
N GLU A 122 17.87 10.53 2.35
CA GLU A 122 17.06 10.00 1.25
C GLU A 122 15.68 10.64 1.24
N ILE A 123 15.03 10.76 2.41
CA ILE A 123 13.74 11.42 2.56
C ILE A 123 13.83 12.88 2.13
N SER A 124 14.82 13.64 2.62
CA SER A 124 15.01 15.06 2.26
C SER A 124 15.24 15.23 0.76
N ASN A 125 16.04 14.36 0.14
CA ASN A 125 16.29 14.36 -1.31
C ASN A 125 15.04 13.96 -2.12
N PHE A 126 14.24 13.04 -1.61
CA PHE A 126 12.99 12.61 -2.25
C PHE A 126 11.95 13.72 -2.21
N VAL A 127 11.72 14.30 -1.04
CA VAL A 127 10.75 15.38 -0.83
C VAL A 127 11.14 16.63 -1.62
N GLY A 128 12.44 16.93 -1.70
CA GLY A 128 12.99 18.05 -2.45
C GLY A 128 12.57 19.42 -1.91
N ASN A 129 13.13 20.47 -2.51
CA ASN A 129 12.83 21.86 -2.17
C ASN A 129 11.74 22.47 -3.05
N GLY A 130 11.11 23.52 -2.53
CA GLY A 130 10.12 24.32 -3.25
C GLY A 130 8.78 23.61 -3.43
N SER A 131 7.96 24.16 -4.30
CA SER A 131 6.67 23.60 -4.68
C SER A 131 6.84 22.37 -5.56
N LYS A 132 6.11 21.30 -5.29
CA LYS A 132 6.15 20.05 -6.04
C LYS A 132 4.76 19.54 -6.35
N GLN A 133 4.62 18.93 -7.54
CA GLN A 133 3.47 18.07 -7.84
C GLN A 133 3.72 16.70 -7.22
N VAL A 134 2.84 16.28 -6.34
CA VAL A 134 2.93 15.02 -5.63
C VAL A 134 1.74 14.16 -6.00
N THR A 135 2.01 13.00 -6.58
CA THR A 135 0.98 12.01 -6.90
C THR A 135 0.93 10.97 -5.78
N ILE A 136 -0.28 10.72 -5.28
CA ILE A 136 -0.57 9.72 -4.26
C ILE A 136 -1.47 8.66 -4.88
N SER A 137 -1.06 7.40 -4.82
CA SER A 137 -1.81 6.27 -5.37
C SER A 137 -1.80 5.09 -4.41
N MET A 138 -2.77 4.18 -4.56
CA MET A 138 -2.67 2.87 -3.92
C MET A 138 -1.43 2.14 -4.43
N ASP A 139 -0.73 1.46 -3.55
CA ASP A 139 0.30 0.50 -3.97
C ASP A 139 -0.40 -0.75 -4.52
N ASN A 140 -0.58 -0.75 -5.83
CA ASN A 140 -1.10 -1.90 -6.56
C ASN A 140 0.01 -2.92 -6.87
N SER A 141 1.08 -2.95 -6.09
CA SER A 141 2.04 -4.06 -6.09
C SER A 141 1.31 -5.31 -5.60
N ALA A 142 0.36 -5.81 -6.42
CA ALA A 142 -0.05 -7.18 -6.31
C ALA A 142 1.26 -7.98 -6.28
N ASN A 143 1.50 -8.73 -5.21
CA ASN A 143 2.67 -9.58 -5.03
C ASN A 143 2.90 -10.38 -6.32
N ILE A 144 3.68 -9.81 -7.23
CA ILE A 144 4.25 -10.53 -8.35
C ILE A 144 5.47 -11.23 -7.72
N THR A 145 5.20 -12.36 -7.11
CA THR A 145 6.27 -13.28 -6.74
C THR A 145 6.94 -13.71 -8.04
N ASP A 146 8.21 -13.37 -8.21
CA ASP A 146 9.07 -13.97 -9.24
C ASP A 146 9.15 -15.47 -8.89
N ILE A 147 8.21 -16.25 -9.45
CA ILE A 147 8.23 -17.71 -9.27
C ILE A 147 9.22 -18.24 -10.30
N THR A 148 10.37 -18.65 -9.84
CA THR A 148 11.21 -19.61 -10.58
C THR A 148 10.41 -20.90 -10.71
N ILE A 149 9.88 -21.17 -11.90
CA ILE A 149 9.13 -22.40 -12.18
C ILE A 149 10.14 -23.53 -12.18
N ASP A 150 10.14 -24.32 -11.10
CA ASP A 150 10.83 -25.61 -11.08
C ASP A 150 10.18 -26.51 -12.14
N ARG A 151 10.99 -27.10 -13.02
CA ARG A 151 10.54 -27.74 -14.26
C ARG A 151 9.76 -29.04 -14.07
N ASP A 152 9.55 -29.47 -12.82
CA ASP A 152 9.00 -30.82 -12.53
C ASP A 152 7.62 -30.82 -11.83
N THR A 153 6.99 -29.68 -11.59
CA THR A 153 5.63 -29.65 -11.02
C THR A 153 4.58 -29.56 -12.12
N LYS A 154 3.52 -30.37 -12.01
CA LYS A 154 2.33 -30.37 -12.88
C LYS A 154 1.48 -29.10 -12.69
N ASP A 155 2.10 -27.93 -12.79
CA ASP A 155 1.38 -26.66 -12.63
C ASP A 155 0.48 -26.42 -13.85
N ARG A 156 -0.79 -26.16 -13.59
CA ARG A 156 -1.72 -25.72 -14.63
C ARG A 156 -1.46 -24.23 -14.92
N VAL A 157 -1.18 -23.94 -16.17
CA VAL A 157 -0.87 -22.59 -16.65
C VAL A 157 -1.94 -22.12 -17.60
N PHE A 158 -2.46 -20.94 -17.38
CA PHE A 158 -3.47 -20.34 -18.25
C PHE A 158 -2.97 -18.99 -18.77
N ALA A 159 -3.24 -18.69 -20.02
CA ALA A 159 -3.16 -17.35 -20.56
C ALA A 159 -4.27 -16.47 -19.97
N LEU A 160 -4.17 -15.15 -20.07
CA LEU A 160 -5.18 -14.22 -19.53
C LEU A 160 -6.58 -14.39 -20.12
N ASN A 161 -6.69 -14.95 -21.31
CA ASN A 161 -7.97 -15.29 -21.95
C ASN A 161 -8.60 -16.59 -21.44
N GLY A 162 -7.99 -17.23 -20.42
CA GLY A 162 -8.47 -18.49 -19.83
C GLY A 162 -8.04 -19.76 -20.57
N THR A 163 -7.26 -19.65 -21.66
CA THR A 163 -6.79 -20.82 -22.40
C THR A 163 -5.63 -21.49 -21.64
N GLU A 164 -5.71 -22.81 -21.43
CA GLU A 164 -4.63 -23.58 -20.81
C GLU A 164 -3.41 -23.67 -21.74
N VAL A 165 -2.22 -23.35 -21.20
CA VAL A 165 -0.96 -23.35 -21.94
C VAL A 165 -0.17 -24.61 -21.57
N THR A 166 -0.12 -25.54 -22.51
CA THR A 166 0.59 -26.83 -22.34
C THR A 166 2.01 -26.82 -22.88
N LYS A 167 2.36 -25.85 -23.74
CA LYS A 167 3.67 -25.74 -24.35
C LYS A 167 4.69 -25.19 -23.35
N ARG A 168 5.81 -25.89 -23.17
CA ARG A 168 6.94 -25.49 -22.32
C ARG A 168 8.23 -25.43 -23.15
N PRO A 169 9.18 -24.50 -22.86
CA PRO A 169 9.08 -23.42 -21.89
C PRO A 169 8.06 -22.36 -22.30
N LEU A 170 7.57 -21.59 -21.30
CA LEU A 170 6.64 -20.49 -21.54
C LEU A 170 7.38 -19.35 -22.24
N SER A 171 6.74 -18.71 -23.20
CA SER A 171 7.23 -17.45 -23.76
C SER A 171 7.11 -16.30 -22.75
N PRO A 172 7.95 -15.25 -22.85
CA PRO A 172 7.75 -14.05 -22.03
C PRO A 172 6.32 -13.52 -22.11
N GLY A 173 5.70 -13.27 -20.97
CA GLY A 173 4.30 -12.85 -20.92
C GLY A 173 3.66 -12.98 -19.55
N LEU A 174 2.38 -12.62 -19.47
CA LEU A 174 1.59 -12.70 -18.26
C LEU A 174 0.67 -13.93 -18.28
N TYR A 175 0.73 -14.73 -17.22
CA TYR A 175 0.03 -16.01 -17.08
C TYR A 175 -0.69 -16.11 -15.73
N ILE A 176 -1.63 -17.03 -15.63
CA ILE A 176 -2.21 -17.50 -14.37
C ILE A 176 -1.65 -18.89 -14.10
N ILE A 177 -0.88 -19.04 -13.03
CA ILE A 177 -0.30 -20.32 -12.59
C ILE A 177 -0.78 -20.61 -11.18
N ASN A 178 -1.47 -21.74 -10.99
CA ASN A 178 -2.03 -22.13 -9.69
C ASN A 178 -2.86 -21.00 -9.04
N ASN A 179 -3.75 -20.36 -9.82
CA ASN A 179 -4.59 -19.24 -9.43
C ASN A 179 -3.85 -17.93 -9.07
N LYS A 180 -2.55 -17.84 -9.38
CA LYS A 180 -1.75 -16.63 -9.16
C LYS A 180 -1.33 -16.00 -10.49
N LYS A 181 -1.31 -14.69 -10.56
CA LYS A 181 -0.82 -13.93 -11.70
C LYS A 181 0.73 -13.92 -11.70
N VAL A 182 1.34 -14.38 -12.80
CA VAL A 182 2.80 -14.56 -12.94
C VAL A 182 3.30 -13.91 -14.21
N ILE A 183 4.38 -13.15 -14.14
CA ILE A 183 5.11 -12.64 -15.32
C ILE A 183 6.28 -13.58 -15.59
N VAL A 184 6.33 -14.12 -16.81
CA VAL A 184 7.47 -14.86 -17.34
C VAL A 184 8.31 -13.89 -18.15
N LYS A 185 9.60 -13.78 -17.83
CA LYS A 185 10.61 -12.93 -18.51
C LYS A 185 11.39 -13.72 -19.53
#